data_455312d160c89ad0e17b8e546bd0d40b
#
_entry.id   455312d160c89ad0e17b8e546bd0d40b
#
_cell.length_a   1.000
_cell.length_b   1.000
_cell.length_c   1.000
_cell.angle_alpha   90.00
_cell.angle_beta   90.00
_cell.angle_gamma   90.00
#
_symmetry.space_group_name_H-M   'P 1'
#
loop_
_entity.id
_entity.type
_entity.pdbx_description
1 polymer ?
#
loop_
_entity_poly.entity_id
_entity_poly.type
_entity_poly.pdbx_seq_one_letter_code
_entity_poly.pdbx_strand_id
1 'polypeptide(L)'
;MINAVGEILKSKLVPLTWLERLGGVVETAVKPNFVTGDGGAQIKTGEQVYPVACGTTDAACWNDGKYKFFSPDSGVTAVAFFRDTAGVAVQSVLQDNARIRYSFELQFLCWLNLKKLGVTECNFSEKVAPYVVGRLWGDHVATDVFDGSIEEDIYQQITVSRVRQLPKSPAMFQPYTFATDGRGMFLYPYDYFGIAVSGTFDININCLPELVLPGSEIDCLPE
;
A
#
# COMPACT_ATOMS: atom_id res chain seq x y z
N MET A 1 -7.69 4.85 -8.74
CA MET A 1 -8.34 5.50 -7.58
C MET A 1 -7.68 5.12 -6.26
N ILE A 2 -7.79 3.89 -5.79
CA ILE A 2 -7.25 3.51 -4.45
C ILE A 2 -5.73 3.68 -4.34
N ASN A 3 -4.99 3.53 -5.43
CA ASN A 3 -3.54 3.73 -5.46
C ASN A 3 -3.16 5.19 -5.16
N ALA A 4 -3.92 6.18 -5.67
CA ALA A 4 -3.70 7.58 -5.35
C ALA A 4 -3.90 7.88 -3.86
N VAL A 5 -4.97 7.33 -3.24
CA VAL A 5 -5.17 7.39 -1.80
C VAL A 5 -3.96 6.81 -1.04
N GLY A 6 -3.47 5.65 -1.49
CA GLY A 6 -2.30 4.99 -0.91
C GLY A 6 -1.03 5.82 -1.02
N GLU A 7 -0.77 6.48 -2.14
CA GLU A 7 0.40 7.34 -2.32
C GLU A 7 0.33 8.60 -1.41
N ILE A 8 -0.85 9.20 -1.27
CA ILE A 8 -1.05 10.34 -0.35
C ILE A 8 -0.81 9.90 1.10
N LEU A 9 -1.36 8.78 1.54
CA LEU A 9 -1.12 8.28 2.89
C LEU A 9 0.35 7.87 3.10
N LYS A 10 1.00 7.29 2.11
CA LYS A 10 2.42 6.95 2.12
C LYS A 10 3.29 8.20 2.30
N SER A 11 3.00 9.31 1.61
CA SER A 11 3.76 10.56 1.73
C SER A 11 3.83 11.07 3.17
N LYS A 12 2.77 10.88 3.95
CA LYS A 12 2.73 11.27 5.37
C LYS A 12 3.65 10.42 6.26
N LEU A 13 4.03 9.22 5.77
CA LEU A 13 4.93 8.31 6.48
C LEU A 13 6.39 8.42 6.04
N VAL A 14 6.67 9.04 4.90
CA VAL A 14 8.06 9.26 4.39
C VAL A 14 8.98 9.90 5.45
N PRO A 15 8.54 10.87 6.29
CA PRO A 15 9.39 11.43 7.33
C PRO A 15 9.81 10.44 8.44
N LEU A 16 9.22 9.25 8.49
CA LEU A 16 9.61 8.20 9.43
C LEU A 16 10.82 7.42 8.86
N THR A 17 12.02 7.94 9.08
CA THR A 17 13.27 7.46 8.48
C THR A 17 13.62 6.00 8.77
N TRP A 18 13.02 5.41 9.80
CA TRP A 18 13.15 3.98 10.11
C TRP A 18 12.33 3.08 9.17
N LEU A 19 11.35 3.63 8.42
CA LEU A 19 10.62 2.94 7.35
C LEU A 19 11.46 2.91 6.06
N GLU A 20 12.47 2.06 6.03
CA GLU A 20 13.44 2.04 4.93
C GLU A 20 12.81 1.61 3.60
N ARG A 21 11.86 0.67 3.64
CA ARG A 21 11.11 0.24 2.46
C ARG A 21 9.61 0.47 2.67
N LEU A 22 9.11 1.57 2.11
CA LEU A 22 7.71 1.99 2.24
C LEU A 22 7.03 1.96 0.87
N GLY A 23 5.98 1.17 0.74
CA GLY A 23 5.10 1.08 -0.43
C GLY A 23 3.80 1.85 -0.26
N GLY A 24 3.19 2.24 -1.38
CA GLY A 24 1.78 2.63 -1.45
C GLY A 24 0.86 1.42 -1.33
N VAL A 25 -0.27 1.43 -2.04
CA VAL A 25 -1.11 0.22 -2.15
C VAL A 25 -0.40 -0.80 -3.01
N VAL A 26 -0.25 -2.01 -2.48
CA VAL A 26 0.41 -3.11 -3.17
C VAL A 26 -0.60 -4.01 -3.87
N GLU A 27 -0.16 -4.58 -4.98
CA GLU A 27 -0.83 -5.67 -5.66
C GLU A 27 -0.28 -7.03 -5.21
N THR A 28 -1.00 -8.08 -5.53
CA THR A 28 -0.58 -9.44 -5.25
C THR A 28 -0.01 -10.08 -6.51
N ALA A 29 1.28 -10.41 -6.49
CA ALA A 29 1.92 -11.18 -7.53
C ALA A 29 2.02 -12.66 -7.13
N VAL A 30 1.78 -13.55 -8.09
CA VAL A 30 1.89 -14.99 -7.91
C VAL A 30 3.02 -15.52 -8.78
N LYS A 31 4.02 -16.15 -8.16
CA LYS A 31 5.13 -16.79 -8.85
C LYS A 31 5.04 -18.31 -8.69
N PRO A 32 4.88 -19.07 -9.78
CA PRO A 32 4.91 -20.53 -9.68
C PRO A 32 6.33 -21.01 -9.35
N ASN A 33 6.42 -21.99 -8.46
CA ASN A 33 7.65 -22.72 -8.18
C ASN A 33 7.71 -23.97 -9.07
N PHE A 34 8.85 -24.18 -9.71
CA PHE A 34 9.10 -25.35 -10.52
C PHE A 34 10.29 -26.13 -9.98
N VAL A 35 10.20 -27.45 -10.07
CA VAL A 35 11.32 -28.37 -9.86
C VAL A 35 11.58 -29.10 -11.18
N THR A 36 12.84 -29.23 -11.55
CA THR A 36 13.22 -30.01 -12.70
C THR A 36 13.15 -31.48 -12.33
N GLY A 37 12.20 -32.20 -12.91
CA GLY A 37 12.07 -33.64 -12.77
C GLY A 37 13.04 -34.45 -13.65
N ASP A 38 13.00 -35.76 -13.48
CA ASP A 38 13.79 -36.68 -14.32
C ASP A 38 13.43 -36.49 -15.81
N GLY A 39 14.44 -36.26 -16.62
CA GLY A 39 14.25 -36.00 -18.06
C GLY A 39 14.14 -34.51 -18.42
N GLY A 40 14.38 -33.57 -17.47
CA GLY A 40 14.42 -32.12 -17.72
C GLY A 40 13.04 -31.45 -17.77
N ALA A 41 11.96 -32.17 -17.50
CA ALA A 41 10.62 -31.60 -17.44
C ALA A 41 10.46 -30.70 -16.22
N GLN A 42 9.84 -29.52 -16.40
CA GLN A 42 9.52 -28.60 -15.31
C GLN A 42 8.19 -28.98 -14.66
N ILE A 43 8.23 -29.39 -13.39
CA ILE A 43 7.06 -29.78 -12.61
C ILE A 43 6.72 -28.66 -11.65
N LYS A 44 5.49 -28.10 -11.74
CA LYS A 44 5.00 -27.08 -10.79
C LYS A 44 4.78 -27.72 -9.43
N THR A 45 5.50 -27.23 -8.39
CA THR A 45 5.44 -27.76 -7.02
C THR A 45 4.67 -26.86 -6.06
N GLY A 46 4.35 -25.64 -6.47
CA GLY A 46 3.60 -24.71 -5.64
C GLY A 46 3.58 -23.32 -6.24
N GLU A 47 3.09 -22.37 -5.45
CA GLU A 47 3.05 -20.94 -5.79
C GLU A 47 3.58 -20.13 -4.62
N GLN A 48 4.28 -19.04 -4.94
CA GLN A 48 4.66 -18.02 -3.98
C GLN A 48 3.87 -16.76 -4.26
N VAL A 49 3.28 -16.21 -3.22
CA VAL A 49 2.43 -15.01 -3.26
C VAL A 49 3.15 -13.87 -2.58
N TYR A 50 3.33 -12.76 -3.29
CA TYR A 50 4.10 -11.61 -2.81
C TYR A 50 3.32 -10.30 -2.92
N PRO A 51 3.50 -9.34 -1.99
CA PRO A 51 3.10 -7.95 -2.19
C PRO A 51 4.08 -7.26 -3.13
N VAL A 52 3.57 -6.61 -4.17
CA VAL A 52 4.37 -5.86 -5.17
C VAL A 52 3.90 -4.41 -5.28
N ALA A 53 4.79 -3.49 -5.65
CA ALA A 53 4.52 -2.05 -5.64
C ALA A 53 3.45 -1.60 -6.63
N CYS A 54 3.30 -2.31 -7.77
CA CYS A 54 2.36 -1.97 -8.83
C CYS A 54 2.28 -3.12 -9.84
N GLY A 55 1.39 -2.98 -10.80
CA GLY A 55 1.13 -4.00 -11.81
C GLY A 55 2.36 -4.46 -12.60
N THR A 56 2.27 -5.64 -13.16
CA THR A 56 3.38 -6.31 -13.86
C THR A 56 3.86 -5.59 -15.12
N THR A 57 3.06 -4.65 -15.64
CA THR A 57 3.34 -3.93 -16.89
C THR A 57 4.05 -2.60 -16.69
N ASP A 58 4.11 -2.09 -15.47
CA ASP A 58 4.77 -0.81 -15.18
C ASP A 58 6.28 -1.02 -14.98
N ALA A 59 7.08 -0.45 -15.88
CA ALA A 59 8.54 -0.53 -15.84
C ALA A 59 9.12 0.06 -14.54
N ALA A 60 8.46 1.04 -13.91
CA ALA A 60 8.89 1.64 -12.65
C ALA A 60 8.79 0.65 -11.46
N CYS A 61 7.99 -0.40 -11.59
CA CYS A 61 7.83 -1.44 -10.57
C CYS A 61 8.91 -2.52 -10.64
N TRP A 62 9.70 -2.52 -11.69
CA TRP A 62 10.81 -3.45 -11.86
C TRP A 62 12.11 -2.80 -11.38
N ASN A 63 12.86 -3.52 -10.58
CA ASN A 63 14.22 -3.16 -10.22
C ASN A 63 15.15 -4.16 -10.93
N ASP A 64 15.89 -3.72 -11.94
CA ASP A 64 16.78 -4.56 -12.75
C ASP A 64 16.08 -5.82 -13.32
N GLY A 65 14.86 -5.68 -13.81
CA GLY A 65 14.04 -6.77 -14.34
C GLY A 65 13.40 -7.67 -13.28
N LYS A 66 13.39 -7.26 -12.00
CA LYS A 66 12.75 -7.96 -10.89
C LYS A 66 11.68 -7.09 -10.24
N TYR A 67 10.60 -7.74 -9.78
CA TYR A 67 9.56 -7.04 -9.03
C TYR A 67 10.09 -6.41 -7.75
N LYS A 68 9.56 -5.25 -7.42
CA LYS A 68 9.83 -4.57 -6.15
C LYS A 68 8.97 -5.18 -5.05
N PHE A 69 9.45 -6.25 -4.44
CA PHE A 69 8.72 -6.97 -3.41
C PHE A 69 8.75 -6.24 -2.07
N PHE A 70 7.63 -6.30 -1.34
CA PHE A 70 7.50 -5.85 0.04
C PHE A 70 7.46 -7.02 1.04
N SER A 71 8.20 -8.07 0.75
CA SER A 71 8.40 -9.16 1.70
C SER A 71 9.40 -8.76 2.81
N PRO A 72 9.28 -9.36 4.00
CA PRO A 72 10.28 -9.24 5.05
C PRO A 72 11.69 -9.50 4.53
N ASP A 73 12.63 -8.63 4.90
CA ASP A 73 14.02 -8.67 4.43
C ASP A 73 14.96 -8.33 5.59
N SER A 74 15.80 -9.27 6.00
CA SER A 74 16.77 -9.07 7.09
C SER A 74 17.82 -8.00 6.80
N GLY A 75 17.95 -7.58 5.55
CA GLY A 75 18.88 -6.51 5.12
C GLY A 75 18.39 -5.10 5.42
N VAL A 76 17.10 -4.89 5.69
CA VAL A 76 16.49 -3.58 5.93
C VAL A 76 15.95 -3.42 7.34
N THR A 77 15.73 -2.17 7.77
CA THR A 77 15.21 -1.84 9.11
C THR A 77 13.72 -2.13 9.22
N ALA A 78 12.95 -1.78 8.19
CA ALA A 78 11.52 -2.03 8.14
C ALA A 78 11.03 -2.15 6.69
N VAL A 79 9.97 -2.93 6.53
CA VAL A 79 9.19 -3.04 5.29
C VAL A 79 7.74 -2.74 5.62
N ALA A 80 7.14 -1.77 4.92
CA ALA A 80 5.76 -1.41 5.15
C ALA A 80 5.05 -1.10 3.83
N PHE A 81 3.74 -1.35 3.80
CA PHE A 81 2.90 -1.10 2.62
C PHE A 81 1.42 -1.01 3.02
N PHE A 82 0.61 -0.50 2.11
CA PHE A 82 -0.84 -0.54 2.23
C PHE A 82 -1.41 -1.70 1.41
N ARG A 83 -2.43 -2.33 1.94
CA ARG A 83 -3.22 -3.37 1.28
C ARG A 83 -4.66 -2.93 1.20
N ASP A 84 -5.24 -2.99 0.01
CA ASP A 84 -6.68 -2.84 -0.18
C ASP A 84 -7.40 -4.09 0.32
N THR A 85 -8.45 -3.93 1.11
CA THR A 85 -9.21 -5.03 1.70
C THR A 85 -10.67 -5.08 1.27
N ALA A 86 -11.20 -3.96 0.81
CA ALA A 86 -12.62 -3.83 0.51
C ALA A 86 -12.90 -3.14 -0.84
N GLY A 87 -11.85 -2.61 -1.49
CA GLY A 87 -12.03 -1.74 -2.64
C GLY A 87 -12.56 -0.37 -2.26
N VAL A 88 -13.02 0.37 -3.26
CA VAL A 88 -13.69 1.67 -3.08
C VAL A 88 -15.17 1.53 -3.35
N ALA A 89 -15.98 2.20 -2.52
CA ALA A 89 -17.44 2.21 -2.70
C ALA A 89 -17.95 3.65 -2.81
N VAL A 90 -18.88 3.88 -3.73
CA VAL A 90 -19.59 5.17 -3.83
C VAL A 90 -20.41 5.38 -2.57
N GLN A 91 -20.16 6.48 -1.86
CA GLN A 91 -20.90 6.86 -0.67
C GLN A 91 -22.03 7.83 -1.00
N SER A 92 -21.77 8.86 -1.79
CA SER A 92 -22.75 9.87 -2.16
C SER A 92 -22.30 10.67 -3.39
N VAL A 93 -23.25 11.25 -4.09
CA VAL A 93 -23.01 12.34 -5.04
C VAL A 93 -23.26 13.64 -4.30
N LEU A 94 -22.33 14.57 -4.35
CA LEU A 94 -22.45 15.85 -3.66
C LEU A 94 -23.42 16.77 -4.39
N GLN A 95 -23.99 17.77 -3.67
CA GLN A 95 -25.09 18.61 -4.17
C GLN A 95 -24.76 19.43 -5.42
N ASP A 96 -23.48 19.69 -5.68
CA ASP A 96 -23.01 20.37 -6.89
C ASP A 96 -23.07 19.48 -8.15
N ASN A 97 -23.42 18.18 -7.99
CA ASN A 97 -23.35 17.15 -9.04
C ASN A 97 -22.00 17.04 -9.76
N ALA A 98 -21.00 17.77 -9.29
CA ALA A 98 -19.66 17.79 -9.88
C ALA A 98 -18.69 16.86 -9.12
N ARG A 99 -19.09 16.39 -7.94
CA ARG A 99 -18.22 15.55 -7.10
C ARG A 99 -18.92 14.28 -6.64
N ILE A 100 -18.17 13.18 -6.65
CA ILE A 100 -18.57 11.90 -6.09
C ILE A 100 -17.68 11.62 -4.89
N ARG A 101 -18.31 11.32 -3.76
CA ARG A 101 -17.63 10.86 -2.56
C ARG A 101 -17.54 9.35 -2.54
N TYR A 102 -16.33 8.86 -2.37
CA TYR A 102 -16.02 7.44 -2.22
C TYR A 102 -15.57 7.15 -0.78
N SER A 103 -15.90 5.97 -0.30
CA SER A 103 -15.30 5.41 0.91
C SER A 103 -14.21 4.40 0.55
N PHE A 104 -13.21 4.30 1.41
CA PHE A 104 -12.13 3.33 1.30
C PHE A 104 -11.81 2.65 2.63
N GLU A 105 -11.26 1.45 2.55
CA GLU A 105 -10.67 0.76 3.70
C GLU A 105 -9.34 0.13 3.27
N LEU A 106 -8.25 0.57 3.91
CA LEU A 106 -6.90 0.10 3.69
C LEU A 106 -6.34 -0.50 4.97
N GLN A 107 -5.42 -1.46 4.83
CA GLN A 107 -4.60 -1.94 5.92
C GLN A 107 -3.14 -1.53 5.68
N PHE A 108 -2.59 -0.72 6.57
CA PHE A 108 -1.15 -0.51 6.67
C PHE A 108 -0.54 -1.68 7.42
N LEU A 109 0.40 -2.37 6.79
CA LEU A 109 1.12 -3.50 7.35
C LEU A 109 2.60 -3.14 7.44
N CYS A 110 3.19 -3.37 8.60
CA CYS A 110 4.58 -3.04 8.86
C CYS A 110 5.31 -4.20 9.54
N TRP A 111 6.46 -4.56 9.00
CA TRP A 111 7.41 -5.51 9.55
C TRP A 111 8.71 -4.80 9.91
N LEU A 112 9.29 -5.12 11.06
CA LEU A 112 10.43 -4.44 11.68
C LEU A 112 11.56 -5.43 11.94
N ASN A 113 12.79 -5.00 11.70
CA ASN A 113 14.00 -5.69 12.12
C ASN A 113 14.62 -4.96 13.32
N LEU A 114 14.33 -5.42 14.53
CA LEU A 114 14.77 -4.79 15.78
C LEU A 114 16.29 -4.73 15.90
N LYS A 115 16.98 -5.76 15.41
CA LYS A 115 18.45 -5.78 15.42
C LYS A 115 19.04 -4.66 14.56
N LYS A 116 18.47 -4.41 13.40
CA LYS A 116 18.89 -3.31 12.51
C LYS A 116 18.52 -1.95 13.09
N LEU A 117 17.40 -1.85 13.79
CA LEU A 117 16.98 -0.65 14.51
C LEU A 117 17.77 -0.38 15.78
N GLY A 118 18.63 -1.32 16.22
CA GLY A 118 19.36 -1.19 17.49
C GLY A 118 18.48 -1.32 18.73
N VAL A 119 17.33 -2.01 18.61
CA VAL A 119 16.34 -2.15 19.66
C VAL A 119 16.36 -3.57 20.21
N THR A 120 16.34 -3.70 21.54
CA THR A 120 16.34 -4.99 22.23
C THR A 120 14.96 -5.38 22.78
N GLU A 121 13.99 -4.49 22.73
CA GLU A 121 12.65 -4.70 23.27
C GLU A 121 11.77 -5.49 22.30
N CYS A 122 11.16 -6.59 22.77
CA CYS A 122 10.38 -7.50 21.95
C CYS A 122 9.04 -6.92 21.42
N ASN A 123 8.50 -5.87 22.06
CA ASN A 123 7.21 -5.25 21.72
C ASN A 123 7.40 -3.79 21.23
N PHE A 124 8.43 -3.55 20.45
CA PHE A 124 8.72 -2.21 19.96
C PHE A 124 7.62 -1.66 19.04
N SER A 125 6.92 -2.54 18.34
CA SER A 125 5.75 -2.19 17.53
C SER A 125 4.68 -1.42 18.32
N GLU A 126 4.48 -1.73 19.61
CA GLU A 126 3.51 -1.02 20.47
C GLU A 126 3.90 0.44 20.71
N LYS A 127 5.20 0.74 20.68
CA LYS A 127 5.72 2.10 20.83
C LYS A 127 5.64 2.91 19.54
N VAL A 128 5.87 2.29 18.39
CA VAL A 128 5.90 3.01 17.11
C VAL A 128 4.55 3.12 16.42
N ALA A 129 3.62 2.19 16.67
CA ALA A 129 2.29 2.22 16.07
C ALA A 129 1.52 3.54 16.34
N PRO A 130 1.54 4.12 17.56
CA PRO A 130 0.89 5.41 17.82
C PRO A 130 1.41 6.57 16.97
N TYR A 131 2.71 6.58 16.65
CA TYR A 131 3.29 7.61 15.76
C TYR A 131 2.76 7.48 14.34
N VAL A 132 2.65 6.24 13.84
CA VAL A 132 2.06 5.96 12.52
C VAL A 132 0.58 6.36 12.52
N VAL A 133 -0.18 6.00 13.55
CA VAL A 133 -1.58 6.40 13.72
C VAL A 133 -1.71 7.93 13.65
N GLY A 134 -0.88 8.67 14.40
CA GLY A 134 -0.93 10.13 14.42
C GLY A 134 -0.64 10.77 13.05
N ARG A 135 0.21 10.13 12.23
CA ARG A 135 0.51 10.59 10.87
C ARG A 135 -0.59 10.28 9.86
N LEU A 136 -1.30 9.17 10.05
CA LEU A 136 -2.36 8.72 9.15
C LEU A 136 -3.72 9.36 9.48
N TRP A 137 -3.90 9.92 10.69
CA TRP A 137 -5.17 10.49 11.12
C TRP A 137 -5.41 11.89 10.54
N GLY A 138 -6.67 12.19 10.21
CA GLY A 138 -7.13 13.51 9.83
C GLY A 138 -7.27 13.73 8.33
N ASP A 139 -7.33 14.97 7.94
CA ASP A 139 -7.51 15.38 6.54
C ASP A 139 -6.15 15.52 5.85
N HIS A 140 -6.08 15.04 4.64
CA HIS A 140 -4.91 15.13 3.77
C HIS A 140 -5.30 15.76 2.45
N VAL A 141 -4.48 16.70 1.97
CA VAL A 141 -4.68 17.39 0.70
C VAL A 141 -3.84 16.73 -0.37
N ALA A 142 -4.40 16.53 -1.54
CA ALA A 142 -3.73 15.86 -2.66
C ALA A 142 -2.51 16.65 -3.17
N THR A 143 -2.55 17.98 -3.12
CA THR A 143 -1.49 18.89 -3.58
C THR A 143 -0.11 18.65 -2.93
N ASP A 144 -0.07 17.96 -1.78
CA ASP A 144 1.20 17.66 -1.11
C ASP A 144 2.01 16.53 -1.80
N VAL A 145 1.42 15.83 -2.78
CA VAL A 145 1.96 14.56 -3.29
C VAL A 145 2.17 14.56 -4.79
N PHE A 146 1.33 15.30 -5.52
CA PHE A 146 1.36 15.32 -6.97
C PHE A 146 2.07 16.58 -7.47
N ASP A 147 3.14 16.39 -8.22
CA ASP A 147 3.97 17.46 -8.82
C ASP A 147 3.34 17.91 -10.16
N GLY A 148 2.22 18.65 -10.06
CA GLY A 148 1.60 19.28 -11.25
C GLY A 148 1.03 18.31 -12.28
N SER A 149 0.62 17.12 -11.86
CA SER A 149 -0.02 16.13 -12.73
C SER A 149 -1.54 16.30 -12.75
N ILE A 150 -2.19 15.88 -13.82
CA ILE A 150 -3.67 15.90 -14.03
C ILE A 150 -4.43 15.25 -12.84
N GLU A 151 -3.77 14.44 -12.02
CA GLU A 151 -4.37 13.78 -10.88
C GLU A 151 -4.69 14.73 -9.70
N GLU A 152 -4.01 15.89 -9.58
CA GLU A 152 -4.30 16.88 -8.51
C GLU A 152 -5.71 17.45 -8.64
N ASP A 153 -6.17 17.69 -9.85
CA ASP A 153 -7.49 18.27 -10.11
C ASP A 153 -8.62 17.26 -9.88
N ILE A 154 -8.31 15.97 -9.96
CA ILE A 154 -9.26 14.87 -9.78
C ILE A 154 -9.51 14.59 -8.29
N TYR A 155 -8.43 14.53 -7.48
CA TYR A 155 -8.51 14.20 -6.06
C TYR A 155 -8.35 15.45 -5.20
N GLN A 156 -9.45 15.92 -4.59
CA GLN A 156 -9.43 17.18 -3.84
C GLN A 156 -9.06 17.01 -2.38
N GLN A 157 -9.61 16.02 -1.72
CA GLN A 157 -9.42 15.82 -0.28
C GLN A 157 -9.61 14.36 0.11
N ILE A 158 -8.72 13.89 0.98
CA ILE A 158 -8.85 12.60 1.64
C ILE A 158 -9.08 12.86 3.13
N THR A 159 -10.19 12.35 3.65
CA THR A 159 -10.52 12.41 5.07
C THR A 159 -10.41 11.03 5.69
N VAL A 160 -9.44 10.84 6.58
CA VAL A 160 -9.32 9.61 7.37
C VAL A 160 -10.21 9.72 8.60
N SER A 161 -11.30 8.99 8.62
CA SER A 161 -12.32 9.04 9.67
C SER A 161 -12.13 7.98 10.75
N ARG A 162 -11.36 6.94 10.48
CA ARG A 162 -11.09 5.86 11.44
C ARG A 162 -9.72 5.26 11.24
N VAL A 163 -8.98 5.15 12.34
CA VAL A 163 -7.71 4.43 12.41
C VAL A 163 -7.77 3.45 13.58
N ARG A 164 -7.46 2.19 13.34
CA ARG A 164 -7.53 1.12 14.34
C ARG A 164 -6.33 0.20 14.20
N GLN A 165 -5.62 -0.04 15.29
CA GLN A 165 -4.58 -1.07 15.33
C GLN A 165 -5.21 -2.45 15.17
N LEU A 166 -4.62 -3.28 14.33
CA LEU A 166 -5.03 -4.67 14.12
C LEU A 166 -4.50 -5.56 15.25
N PRO A 167 -5.18 -6.67 15.58
CA PRO A 167 -4.63 -7.67 16.48
C PRO A 167 -3.29 -8.18 15.94
N LYS A 168 -2.29 -8.26 16.82
CA LYS A 168 -0.95 -8.73 16.47
C LYS A 168 -0.97 -10.23 16.18
N SER A 169 -0.93 -10.58 14.90
CA SER A 169 -0.91 -11.96 14.42
C SER A 169 -0.22 -12.04 13.06
N PRO A 170 0.63 -13.03 12.77
CA PRO A 170 1.17 -13.26 11.43
C PRO A 170 0.08 -13.39 10.35
N ALA A 171 -1.13 -13.80 10.73
CA ALA A 171 -2.27 -13.90 9.83
C ALA A 171 -2.66 -12.57 9.16
N MET A 172 -2.27 -11.42 9.73
CA MET A 172 -2.49 -10.11 9.08
C MET A 172 -1.78 -10.01 7.73
N PHE A 173 -0.72 -10.78 7.51
CA PHE A 173 0.05 -10.79 6.26
C PHE A 173 -0.48 -11.82 5.24
N GLN A 174 -1.53 -12.56 5.54
CA GLN A 174 -2.16 -13.40 4.51
C GLN A 174 -2.76 -12.52 3.41
N PRO A 175 -2.71 -12.95 2.12
CA PRO A 175 -2.38 -14.28 1.62
C PRO A 175 -0.89 -14.53 1.30
N TYR A 176 0.02 -13.66 1.69
CA TYR A 176 1.43 -13.76 1.28
C TYR A 176 2.11 -14.99 1.84
N THR A 177 2.93 -15.67 1.01
CA THR A 177 3.58 -16.94 1.35
C THR A 177 4.50 -16.82 2.58
N PHE A 178 5.18 -15.69 2.78
CA PHE A 178 6.01 -15.49 3.95
C PHE A 178 5.24 -15.50 5.27
N ALA A 179 3.92 -15.31 5.24
CA ALA A 179 3.08 -15.40 6.44
C ALA A 179 2.90 -16.86 6.92
N THR A 180 3.00 -17.83 6.01
CA THR A 180 2.84 -19.26 6.29
C THR A 180 4.18 -19.97 6.41
N ASP A 181 5.10 -19.71 5.50
CA ASP A 181 6.37 -20.44 5.38
C ASP A 181 7.50 -19.76 6.16
N GLY A 182 7.40 -18.44 6.34
CA GLY A 182 8.43 -17.62 6.98
C GLY A 182 8.28 -17.44 8.49
N ARG A 183 7.89 -18.45 9.25
CA ARG A 183 7.61 -18.33 10.71
C ARG A 183 8.74 -17.65 11.49
N GLY A 184 9.99 -17.86 11.12
CA GLY A 184 11.14 -17.20 11.74
C GLY A 184 11.17 -15.69 11.59
N MET A 185 10.50 -15.15 10.55
CA MET A 185 10.43 -13.72 10.29
C MET A 185 9.41 -12.96 11.17
N PHE A 186 8.71 -13.66 12.05
CA PHE A 186 7.76 -13.10 13.03
C PHE A 186 8.18 -13.35 14.48
N LEU A 187 9.38 -13.90 14.68
CA LEU A 187 10.00 -14.12 15.99
C LEU A 187 11.15 -13.14 16.16
N TYR A 188 11.51 -12.86 17.43
CA TYR A 188 12.68 -12.03 17.72
C TYR A 188 13.92 -12.48 16.89
N PRO A 189 14.66 -11.58 16.27
CA PRO A 189 14.70 -10.12 16.46
C PRO A 189 13.73 -9.33 15.55
N TYR A 190 12.64 -9.90 15.13
CA TYR A 190 11.67 -9.23 14.29
C TYR A 190 10.41 -8.89 15.09
N ASP A 191 9.75 -7.83 14.65
CA ASP A 191 8.47 -7.38 15.20
C ASP A 191 7.56 -6.90 14.06
N TYR A 192 6.28 -6.74 14.32
CA TYR A 192 5.34 -6.32 13.28
C TYR A 192 4.07 -5.75 13.89
N PHE A 193 3.37 -4.93 13.11
CA PHE A 193 2.05 -4.43 13.45
C PHE A 193 1.24 -4.10 12.20
N GLY A 194 -0.05 -3.96 12.37
CA GLY A 194 -0.97 -3.53 11.33
C GLY A 194 -1.93 -2.47 11.84
N ILE A 195 -2.37 -1.60 10.94
CA ILE A 195 -3.32 -0.53 11.21
C ILE A 195 -4.37 -0.55 10.11
N ALA A 196 -5.64 -0.68 10.47
CA ALA A 196 -6.75 -0.45 9.56
C ALA A 196 -7.04 1.04 9.49
N VAL A 197 -7.13 1.55 8.27
CA VAL A 197 -7.38 2.96 7.95
C VAL A 197 -8.59 3.03 7.05
N SER A 198 -9.62 3.74 7.47
CA SER A 198 -10.80 3.96 6.64
C SER A 198 -11.19 5.44 6.62
N GLY A 199 -11.78 5.84 5.51
CA GLY A 199 -12.13 7.24 5.29
C GLY A 199 -12.87 7.43 3.99
N THR A 200 -12.87 8.68 3.53
CA THR A 200 -13.50 9.08 2.28
C THR A 200 -12.54 9.93 1.46
N PHE A 201 -12.77 9.97 0.16
CA PHE A 201 -12.15 10.92 -0.75
C PHE A 201 -13.17 11.39 -1.78
N ASP A 202 -13.01 12.62 -2.23
CA ASP A 202 -13.89 13.24 -3.22
C ASP A 202 -13.19 13.27 -4.58
N ILE A 203 -13.91 12.88 -5.63
CA ILE A 203 -13.46 12.98 -7.01
C ILE A 203 -14.31 14.02 -7.72
N ASN A 204 -13.67 14.96 -8.42
CA ASN A 204 -14.34 15.87 -9.33
C ASN A 204 -14.64 15.13 -10.63
N ILE A 205 -15.94 14.94 -10.95
CA ILE A 205 -16.38 14.21 -12.15
C ILE A 205 -16.06 14.97 -13.42
N ASN A 206 -16.03 16.29 -13.37
CA ASN A 206 -15.71 17.13 -14.54
C ASN A 206 -14.23 17.00 -14.95
N CYS A 207 -13.37 16.54 -14.03
CA CYS A 207 -11.96 16.27 -14.30
C CYS A 207 -11.66 14.78 -14.55
N LEU A 208 -12.69 13.92 -14.52
CA LEU A 208 -12.48 12.55 -14.97
C LEU A 208 -12.20 12.57 -16.48
N PRO A 209 -11.11 11.93 -16.93
CA PRO A 209 -10.94 11.75 -18.37
C PRO A 209 -12.20 11.07 -18.89
N GLU A 210 -12.87 11.71 -19.83
CA GLU A 210 -13.79 10.95 -20.69
C GLU A 210 -13.02 9.70 -21.09
N LEU A 211 -13.69 8.57 -21.21
CA LEU A 211 -13.08 7.30 -21.66
C LEU A 211 -12.54 7.53 -23.08
N VAL A 212 -11.37 8.17 -23.09
CA VAL A 212 -10.76 8.65 -24.30
C VAL A 212 -10.03 7.49 -24.94
N LEU A 213 -10.59 7.06 -26.05
CA LEU A 213 -9.79 6.40 -27.07
C LEU A 213 -8.60 7.31 -27.39
N PRO A 214 -7.37 6.76 -27.60
CA PRO A 214 -6.16 7.56 -27.78
C PRO A 214 -6.36 8.67 -28.80
N GLY A 215 -6.25 9.95 -28.40
CA GLY A 215 -6.30 11.09 -29.29
C GLY A 215 -7.20 12.27 -28.91
N SER A 216 -7.89 12.29 -27.78
CA SER A 216 -8.68 13.43 -27.34
C SER A 216 -8.03 14.16 -26.16
N GLU A 217 -7.88 15.46 -26.27
CA GLU A 217 -7.44 16.36 -25.21
C GLU A 217 -8.60 16.62 -24.24
N ILE A 218 -8.29 16.64 -22.94
CA ILE A 218 -9.24 16.93 -21.87
C ILE A 218 -8.96 18.34 -21.38
N ASP A 219 -9.93 19.23 -21.55
CA ASP A 219 -9.93 20.54 -20.91
C ASP A 219 -10.74 20.47 -19.61
N CYS A 220 -10.08 20.38 -18.47
CA CYS A 220 -10.68 20.72 -17.19
C CYS A 220 -10.73 22.25 -17.10
N LEU A 221 -11.84 22.85 -17.56
CA LEU A 221 -12.02 24.29 -17.43
C LEU A 221 -12.24 24.64 -15.96
N PRO A 222 -11.48 25.61 -15.40
CA PRO A 222 -11.79 26.18 -14.10
C PRO A 222 -13.08 26.99 -14.20
N GLU A 223 -14.06 26.75 -13.31
CA GLU A 223 -15.18 27.65 -13.08
C GLU A 223 -14.74 28.89 -12.29
#